data_f1bc746d0ad2224b7ca46d5ae92e10c2
#
_entry.id   f1bc746d0ad2224b7ca46d5ae92e10c2
#
_cell.length_a   1.000
_cell.length_b   1.000
_cell.length_c   1.000
_cell.angle_alpha   90.00
_cell.angle_beta   90.00
_cell.angle_gamma   90.00
#
_symmetry.space_group_name_H-M   'P 1'
#
loop_
_entity.id
_entity.type
_entity.pdbx_description
1 polymer ?
#
loop_
_entity_poly.entity_id
_entity_poly.type
_entity_poly.pdbx_seq_one_letter_code
_entity_poly.pdbx_strand_id
1 'polypeptide(L)' 'MAFTTDEKAIIKLYSGFKLNRDKLLTSMRQSLPLVETPEIAELMNSVIRKVNAMTATDFEKIDLSNALDTVSPGN' A
#
# COMPACT_ATOMS: atom_id res chain seq x y z
N MET A 1 1.36 -10.72 -9.57
CA MET A 1 1.65 -9.28 -9.70
C MET A 1 2.43 -8.82 -8.49
N ALA A 2 3.53 -8.16 -8.72
CA ALA A 2 4.40 -7.77 -7.61
C ALA A 2 4.26 -6.30 -7.29
N PHE A 3 4.47 -5.96 -6.03
CA PHE A 3 4.50 -4.57 -5.60
C PHE A 3 5.96 -4.11 -5.51
N THR A 4 6.20 -2.87 -5.86
CA THR A 4 7.51 -2.27 -5.67
C THR A 4 7.71 -1.94 -4.19
N THR A 5 8.94 -1.61 -3.82
CA THR A 5 9.23 -1.23 -2.44
C THR A 5 8.40 -0.01 -2.01
N ASP A 6 8.28 0.97 -2.91
CA ASP A 6 7.50 2.17 -2.62
C ASP A 6 6.03 1.84 -2.45
N GLU A 7 5.50 0.94 -3.28
CA GLU A 7 4.11 0.52 -3.15
C GLU A 7 3.87 -0.20 -1.83
N LYS A 8 4.82 -1.05 -1.42
CA LYS A 8 4.71 -1.74 -0.13
C LYS A 8 4.72 -0.75 1.04
N ALA A 9 5.52 0.30 0.93
CA ALA A 9 5.55 1.32 1.96
C ALA A 9 4.20 2.02 2.09
N ILE A 10 3.55 2.32 0.97
CA ILE A 10 2.22 2.92 0.99
C ILE A 10 1.20 1.97 1.62
N ILE A 11 1.24 0.70 1.23
CA ILE A 11 0.34 -0.29 1.80
C ILE A 11 0.52 -0.37 3.32
N LYS A 12 1.76 -0.40 3.77
CA LYS A 12 2.04 -0.51 5.20
C LYS A 12 1.58 0.73 5.95
N LEU A 13 1.78 1.90 5.36
CA LEU A 13 1.35 3.15 5.98
C LEU A 13 -0.15 3.19 6.20
N TYR A 14 -0.92 2.72 5.24
CA TYR A 14 -2.38 2.79 5.31
C TYR A 14 -3.03 1.57 5.99
N SER A 15 -2.29 0.45 6.09
CA SER A 15 -2.86 -0.76 6.67
C SER A 15 -2.74 -0.82 8.19
N GLY A 16 -1.76 -0.15 8.75
CA GLY A 16 -1.53 -0.24 10.19
C GLY A 16 -1.09 -1.64 10.57
N PHE A 17 -1.72 -2.20 11.60
CA PHE A 17 -1.31 -3.50 12.10
C PHE A 17 -1.83 -4.68 11.32
N LYS A 18 -2.86 -4.50 10.54
CA LYS A 18 -3.53 -5.63 9.93
C LYS A 18 -3.85 -5.35 8.50
N LEU A 19 -3.50 -6.26 7.62
CA LEU A 19 -3.84 -6.12 6.22
C LEU A 19 -5.31 -6.43 6.02
N ASN A 20 -6.04 -5.48 5.46
CA ASN A 20 -7.44 -5.65 5.12
C ASN A 20 -7.66 -4.96 3.78
N ARG A 21 -7.95 -5.74 2.76
CA ARG A 21 -8.06 -5.24 1.39
C ARG A 21 -9.11 -4.12 1.27
N ASP A 22 -10.29 -4.36 1.80
CA ASP A 22 -11.38 -3.41 1.63
C ASP A 22 -11.12 -2.13 2.41
N LYS A 23 -10.59 -2.24 3.62
CA LYS A 23 -10.26 -1.07 4.41
C LYS A 23 -9.15 -0.26 3.79
N LEU A 24 -8.15 -0.93 3.23
CA LEU A 24 -7.06 -0.25 2.56
C LEU A 24 -7.59 0.54 1.37
N LEU A 25 -8.42 -0.10 0.54
CA LEU A 25 -8.97 0.56 -0.65
C LEU A 25 -9.81 1.77 -0.25
N THR A 26 -10.63 1.62 0.77
CA THR A 26 -11.47 2.72 1.24
C THR A 26 -10.60 3.88 1.74
N SER A 27 -9.62 3.58 2.57
CA SER A 27 -8.74 4.62 3.12
C SER A 27 -7.99 5.35 2.02
N MET A 28 -7.46 4.62 1.06
CA MET A 28 -6.69 5.22 -0.01
C MET A 28 -7.57 6.07 -0.92
N ARG A 29 -8.77 5.61 -1.22
CA ARG A 29 -9.68 6.38 -2.06
C ARG A 29 -10.13 7.66 -1.38
N GLN A 30 -10.30 7.63 -0.06
CA GLN A 30 -10.66 8.82 0.69
C GLN A 30 -9.51 9.81 0.77
N SER A 31 -8.28 9.31 0.83
CA SER A 31 -7.11 10.17 0.95
C SER A 31 -6.63 10.72 -0.39
N LEU A 32 -6.85 9.99 -1.46
CA LEU A 32 -6.31 10.34 -2.77
C LEU A 32 -6.63 11.78 -3.20
N PRO A 33 -7.87 12.26 -3.06
CA PRO A 33 -8.17 13.65 -3.45
C PRO A 33 -7.41 14.69 -2.65
N LEU A 34 -6.89 14.31 -1.48
CA LEU A 34 -6.17 15.25 -0.63
C LEU A 34 -4.67 15.23 -0.88
N VAL A 35 -4.18 14.30 -1.69
CA VAL A 35 -2.77 14.19 -1.99
C VAL A 35 -2.38 15.24 -3.00
N GLU A 36 -1.41 16.08 -2.64
CA GLU A 36 -1.01 17.17 -3.52
C GLU A 36 0.20 16.83 -4.38
N THR A 37 0.95 15.80 -4.01
CA THR A 37 2.15 15.41 -4.74
C THR A 37 1.77 14.44 -5.86
N PRO A 38 1.99 14.80 -7.14
CA PRO A 38 1.59 13.94 -8.25
C PRO A 38 2.23 12.55 -8.20
N GLU A 39 3.47 12.45 -7.80
CA GLU A 39 4.15 11.15 -7.72
C GLU A 39 3.48 10.24 -6.72
N ILE A 40 3.07 10.79 -5.58
CA ILE A 40 2.41 9.99 -4.56
C ILE A 40 1.02 9.58 -5.05
N ALA A 41 0.32 10.50 -5.71
CA ALA A 41 -1.01 10.18 -6.23
C ALA A 41 -0.93 9.06 -7.26
N GLU A 42 0.07 9.08 -8.13
CA GLU A 42 0.24 8.01 -9.10
C GLU A 42 0.58 6.69 -8.43
N LEU A 43 1.42 6.74 -7.40
CA LEU A 43 1.78 5.55 -6.66
C LEU A 43 0.55 4.95 -5.98
N MET A 44 -0.28 5.78 -5.37
CA MET A 44 -1.51 5.32 -4.74
C MET A 44 -2.48 4.73 -5.75
N ASN A 45 -2.61 5.35 -6.92
CA ASN A 45 -3.46 4.80 -7.98
C ASN A 45 -2.96 3.44 -8.44
N SER A 46 -1.65 3.27 -8.54
CA SER A 46 -1.07 1.99 -8.92
C SER A 46 -1.39 0.92 -7.88
N VAL A 47 -1.24 1.25 -6.60
CA VAL A 47 -1.56 0.33 -5.51
C VAL A 47 -3.04 -0.04 -5.54
N ILE A 48 -3.91 0.96 -5.68
CA ILE A 48 -5.35 0.72 -5.72
C ILE A 48 -5.68 -0.25 -6.85
N ARG A 49 -5.11 -0.03 -8.03
CA ARG A 49 -5.37 -0.87 -9.18
C ARG A 49 -4.92 -2.30 -8.95
N LYS A 50 -3.72 -2.47 -8.40
CA LYS A 50 -3.17 -3.80 -8.15
C LYS A 50 -3.94 -4.52 -7.06
N VAL A 51 -4.25 -3.83 -5.96
CA VAL A 51 -4.99 -4.44 -4.86
C VAL A 51 -6.41 -4.79 -5.30
N ASN A 52 -7.03 -3.94 -6.10
CA ASN A 52 -8.37 -4.20 -6.56
C ASN A 52 -8.44 -5.44 -7.46
N ALA A 53 -7.34 -5.82 -8.08
CA ALA A 53 -7.27 -7.01 -8.92
C ALA A 53 -6.96 -8.27 -8.13
N MET A 54 -6.66 -8.16 -6.84
CA MET A 54 -6.31 -9.30 -5.99
C MET A 54 -7.51 -9.77 -5.20
N THR A 55 -7.49 -11.04 -4.80
CA THR A 55 -8.46 -11.51 -3.82
C THR A 55 -8.01 -11.06 -2.43
N ALA A 56 -8.95 -11.08 -1.48
CA ALA A 56 -8.61 -10.74 -0.10
C ALA A 56 -7.55 -11.70 0.46
N THR A 57 -7.65 -12.98 0.12
CA THR A 57 -6.69 -13.97 0.60
C THR A 57 -5.30 -13.67 0.07
N ASP A 58 -5.18 -13.36 -1.22
CA ASP A 58 -3.88 -13.04 -1.80
C ASP A 58 -3.31 -11.76 -1.21
N PHE A 59 -4.17 -10.78 -0.96
CA PHE A 59 -3.71 -9.54 -0.36
C PHE A 59 -3.12 -9.78 1.02
N GLU A 60 -3.75 -10.63 1.81
CA GLU A 60 -3.27 -10.92 3.16
C GLU A 60 -1.93 -11.62 3.19
N LYS A 61 -1.53 -12.20 2.07
CA LYS A 61 -0.24 -12.89 1.99
C LYS A 61 0.90 -12.00 1.54
N ILE A 62 0.63 -10.73 1.30
CA ILE A 62 1.69 -9.81 0.86
C ILE A 62 2.76 -9.70 1.92
N ASP A 63 4.01 -9.81 1.48
CA ASP A 63 5.15 -9.66 2.39
C ASP A 63 5.61 -8.19 2.35
N LEU A 64 5.46 -7.52 3.45
CA LEU A 64 5.84 -6.11 3.56
C LEU A 64 7.21 -5.92 4.22
N SER A 65 7.98 -6.99 4.39
CA SER A 65 9.23 -6.90 5.11
C SER A 65 10.26 -6.00 4.42
N ASN A 66 10.10 -5.75 3.13
CA ASN A 66 11.02 -4.88 2.39
C ASN A 66 10.50 -3.46 2.25
N ALA A 67 9.49 -3.09 3.01
CA ALA A 67 8.98 -1.74 2.93
C ALA A 67 9.99 -0.74 3.50
N LEU A 68 9.95 0.46 2.93
CA LEU A 68 10.96 1.45 3.28
C LEU A 68 10.98 1.88 4.72
N ASP A 69 9.86 1.85 5.36
CA ASP A 69 9.85 2.34 6.71
C ASP A 69 10.56 1.45 7.69
N THR A 70 11.05 0.39 7.23
CA THR A 70 11.70 -0.46 8.10
C THR A 70 13.08 -0.08 8.27
N VAL A 71 13.31 0.97 8.41
CA VAL A 71 14.44 1.42 8.53
C VAL A 71 15.09 1.02 9.57
N SER A 72 15.71 0.66 9.77
CA SER A 72 16.25 0.41 10.71
C SER A 72 17.34 0.17 10.66
N PRO A 73 17.71 0.43 10.97
CA PRO A 73 18.59 0.34 11.00
C PRO A 73 19.33 -0.47 11.44
N GLY A 74 19.52 -0.67 11.58
CA GLY A 74 20.12 -1.32 11.94
C GLY A 74 20.46 -2.11 11.69
N ASN A 75 20.21 -2.02 11.41
CA ASN A 75 20.42 -2.70 11.19
C ASN A 75 20.86 -2.72 10.93
#